data_3511409e004880b922d05457a91962be
#
_entry.id   3511409e004880b922d05457a91962be
#
_cell.length_a   1.000
_cell.length_b   1.000
_cell.length_c   1.000
_cell.angle_alpha   90.00
_cell.angle_beta   90.00
_cell.angle_gamma   90.00
#
_symmetry.space_group_name_H-M   'P 1'
#
loop_
_entity.id
_entity.type
_entity.pdbx_description
1 polymer ?
#
loop_
_entity_poly.entity_id
_entity_poly.type
_entity_poly.pdbx_seq_one_letter_code
_entity_poly.pdbx_strand_id
1 'polypeptide(L)'
;MTQHPLLRFAVQDQHIIAVDPDWPLADIRGHGTEMAGLALWGCLTDALNSDGVIRLNHSLESVKLLPNQGANDPDLFGEITSQAVSRIRIAASDRDARVFCLTITSDGRDACYPSSWSAAIDQIASSREGSNFESQLFIVSAGNIELDHQHEYPDRNYQESVEDPAQSWNAVTVGAYTNKKLIEQVGYDDWNPIAQQDSLSPCSRTSKSWSDKTWPIKPDIVMEGGNSAINPATKKADSFDDLSLLTTKLSASGGLLTTTGDTSGAAALASRFAARIWASYPTLWPETIRGLLIHSARWTSSMLQEFPYLQRHDRLRVYGYGVPNFQKAMSSANREATQIIEGELQPFELVGGKCKTKDMHLHSLPWPKEVLESLGEATVTMRVTLSYFIESSPGRRGWTRGNRYQSCGLRFEVKRPLEMLSDFTNRVSAALRDEDAEYVGAGADEREWSLGSNLRKKGSVHSDSWTGSAVNLANCGMLAVFPVTGWWKERHHLKGWMKSVRYSLIVSLETSVETDLYTPIANMIGVPVQVVT
;
A
#
# COMPACT_ATOMS: atom_id res chain seq x y z
N MET A 1 -21.99 6.93 -14.93
CA MET A 1 -22.25 6.11 -13.73
C MET A 1 -23.72 6.12 -13.30
N THR A 2 -24.37 7.28 -13.10
CA THR A 2 -25.76 7.35 -12.60
C THR A 2 -26.80 6.67 -13.49
N GLN A 3 -26.54 6.53 -14.78
CA GLN A 3 -27.44 5.84 -15.72
C GLN A 3 -27.16 4.33 -15.82
N HIS A 4 -26.03 3.85 -15.28
CA HIS A 4 -25.67 2.43 -15.37
C HIS A 4 -26.44 1.62 -14.29
N PRO A 5 -27.21 0.58 -14.64
CA PRO A 5 -28.05 -0.17 -13.69
C PRO A 5 -27.28 -0.73 -12.49
N LEU A 6 -26.03 -1.17 -12.70
CA LEU A 6 -25.19 -1.76 -11.65
C LEU A 6 -24.41 -0.72 -10.82
N LEU A 7 -24.46 0.57 -11.15
CA LEU A 7 -23.71 1.61 -10.43
C LEU A 7 -24.61 2.68 -9.79
N ARG A 8 -25.75 2.99 -10.41
CA ARG A 8 -26.61 4.12 -10.04
C ARG A 8 -27.07 4.16 -8.59
N PHE A 9 -27.22 3.02 -7.95
CA PHE A 9 -27.67 2.94 -6.56
C PHE A 9 -26.55 3.16 -5.55
N ALA A 10 -25.28 3.09 -5.99
CA ALA A 10 -24.10 3.25 -5.14
C ALA A 10 -23.45 4.64 -5.27
N VAL A 11 -24.00 5.53 -6.12
CA VAL A 11 -23.47 6.88 -6.35
C VAL A 11 -24.62 7.89 -6.37
N GLN A 12 -24.45 9.03 -5.71
CA GLN A 12 -25.41 10.13 -5.75
C GLN A 12 -25.00 11.12 -6.84
N ASP A 13 -25.98 11.73 -7.53
CA ASP A 13 -25.71 12.67 -8.62
C ASP A 13 -24.80 13.82 -8.21
N GLN A 14 -25.01 14.35 -7.01
CA GLN A 14 -24.19 15.43 -6.44
C GLN A 14 -22.74 15.03 -6.14
N HIS A 15 -22.42 13.73 -6.09
CA HIS A 15 -21.09 13.18 -5.87
C HIS A 15 -20.38 12.80 -7.18
N ILE A 16 -20.95 13.19 -8.32
CA ILE A 16 -20.31 13.11 -9.63
C ILE A 16 -20.00 14.54 -10.06
N ILE A 17 -18.73 14.88 -10.05
CA ILE A 17 -18.26 16.23 -10.34
C ILE A 17 -17.08 16.19 -11.32
N ALA A 18 -16.69 17.35 -11.83
CA ALA A 18 -15.45 17.51 -12.59
C ALA A 18 -14.53 18.50 -11.87
N VAL A 19 -13.24 18.42 -12.13
CA VAL A 19 -12.27 19.38 -11.62
C VAL A 19 -12.52 20.77 -12.19
N ASP A 20 -12.93 20.85 -13.45
CA ASP A 20 -13.43 22.06 -14.08
C ASP A 20 -14.98 22.00 -14.11
N PRO A 21 -15.68 22.99 -13.49
CA PRO A 21 -17.14 22.99 -13.45
C PRO A 21 -17.83 23.06 -14.81
N ASP A 22 -17.13 23.57 -15.82
CA ASP A 22 -17.68 23.73 -17.17
C ASP A 22 -17.57 22.45 -18.01
N TRP A 23 -16.89 21.42 -17.50
CA TRP A 23 -16.78 20.15 -18.22
C TRP A 23 -18.05 19.31 -18.09
N PRO A 24 -18.50 18.69 -19.20
CA PRO A 24 -19.54 17.68 -19.14
C PRO A 24 -19.13 16.51 -18.24
N LEU A 25 -20.03 16.08 -17.35
CA LEU A 25 -19.74 15.01 -16.36
C LEU A 25 -19.76 13.60 -16.98
N ALA A 26 -20.23 13.46 -18.22
CA ALA A 26 -20.29 12.16 -18.87
C ALA A 26 -18.90 11.53 -19.04
N ASP A 27 -18.81 10.25 -18.72
CA ASP A 27 -17.69 9.42 -19.14
C ASP A 27 -17.80 9.20 -20.66
N ILE A 28 -16.74 9.49 -21.39
CA ILE A 28 -16.69 9.35 -22.86
C ILE A 28 -15.73 8.26 -23.33
N ARG A 29 -14.85 7.80 -22.47
CA ARG A 29 -13.83 6.79 -22.78
C ARG A 29 -14.16 5.40 -22.23
N GLY A 30 -15.07 5.31 -21.26
CA GLY A 30 -15.48 4.07 -20.61
C GLY A 30 -14.62 3.69 -19.39
N HIS A 31 -13.36 4.09 -19.36
CA HIS A 31 -12.41 3.69 -18.32
C HIS A 31 -12.88 4.01 -16.89
N GLY A 32 -13.44 5.19 -16.65
CA GLY A 32 -13.99 5.54 -15.34
C GLY A 32 -15.18 4.66 -14.93
N THR A 33 -16.00 4.25 -15.90
CA THR A 33 -17.13 3.33 -15.66
C THR A 33 -16.64 1.92 -15.35
N GLU A 34 -15.62 1.44 -16.06
CA GLU A 34 -14.98 0.14 -15.81
C GLU A 34 -14.35 0.07 -14.43
N MET A 35 -13.57 1.07 -14.05
CA MET A 35 -12.95 1.16 -12.73
C MET A 35 -13.98 1.26 -11.61
N ALA A 36 -15.07 2.00 -11.83
CA ALA A 36 -16.19 2.05 -10.87
C ALA A 36 -16.83 0.68 -10.64
N GLY A 37 -16.98 -0.13 -11.70
CA GLY A 37 -17.45 -1.50 -11.60
C GLY A 37 -16.55 -2.36 -10.72
N LEU A 38 -15.25 -2.35 -10.98
CA LEU A 38 -14.27 -3.12 -10.18
C LEU A 38 -14.19 -2.61 -8.74
N ALA A 39 -14.19 -1.30 -8.53
CA ALA A 39 -14.14 -0.70 -7.19
C ALA A 39 -15.39 -1.02 -6.35
N LEU A 40 -16.55 -1.19 -6.97
CA LEU A 40 -17.79 -1.51 -6.28
C LEU A 40 -17.98 -3.02 -6.10
N TRP A 41 -17.87 -3.79 -7.19
CA TRP A 41 -18.24 -5.20 -7.23
C TRP A 41 -17.05 -6.16 -7.10
N GLY A 42 -15.85 -5.75 -7.50
CA GLY A 42 -14.75 -6.63 -7.84
C GLY A 42 -14.92 -7.19 -9.26
N CYS A 43 -14.28 -8.30 -9.55
CA CYS A 43 -14.52 -9.01 -10.80
C CYS A 43 -15.96 -9.55 -10.81
N LEU A 44 -16.75 -9.15 -11.79
CA LEU A 44 -18.16 -9.55 -11.86
C LEU A 44 -18.34 -11.04 -12.17
N THR A 45 -17.32 -11.72 -12.68
CA THR A 45 -17.32 -13.19 -12.84
C THR A 45 -17.62 -13.89 -11.50
N ASP A 46 -16.95 -13.45 -10.42
CA ASP A 46 -17.15 -14.03 -9.08
C ASP A 46 -18.57 -13.73 -8.57
N ALA A 47 -19.05 -12.50 -8.82
CA ALA A 47 -20.37 -12.07 -8.42
C ALA A 47 -21.47 -12.84 -9.14
N LEU A 48 -21.33 -13.08 -10.44
CA LEU A 48 -22.31 -13.79 -11.26
C LEU A 48 -22.32 -15.32 -10.99
N ASN A 49 -21.21 -15.87 -10.56
CA ASN A 49 -21.11 -17.28 -10.18
C ASN A 49 -21.56 -17.55 -8.72
N SER A 50 -21.94 -16.51 -7.98
CA SER A 50 -22.39 -16.64 -6.59
C SER A 50 -23.91 -16.76 -6.52
N ASP A 51 -24.41 -17.79 -5.83
CA ASP A 51 -25.85 -17.97 -5.55
C ASP A 51 -26.31 -17.11 -4.35
N GLY A 52 -25.39 -16.41 -3.70
CA GLY A 52 -25.65 -15.65 -2.47
C GLY A 52 -26.04 -14.20 -2.72
N VAL A 53 -26.62 -13.56 -1.70
CA VAL A 53 -26.87 -12.12 -1.70
C VAL A 53 -25.55 -11.36 -1.54
N ILE A 54 -25.20 -10.53 -2.51
CA ILE A 54 -24.02 -9.65 -2.44
C ILE A 54 -24.40 -8.41 -1.65
N ARG A 55 -23.73 -8.19 -0.53
CA ARG A 55 -23.90 -7.00 0.30
C ARG A 55 -22.78 -6.01 0.03
N LEU A 56 -23.15 -4.80 -0.36
CA LEU A 56 -22.23 -3.68 -0.52
C LEU A 56 -22.24 -2.84 0.75
N ASN A 57 -21.07 -2.53 1.27
CA ASN A 57 -20.88 -1.75 2.50
C ASN A 57 -20.14 -0.42 2.25
N HIS A 58 -19.95 -0.04 0.98
CA HIS A 58 -19.36 1.21 0.56
C HIS A 58 -20.08 1.76 -0.66
N SER A 59 -19.82 3.01 -0.99
CA SER A 59 -20.42 3.73 -2.11
C SER A 59 -19.34 4.41 -2.96
N LEU A 60 -19.74 4.94 -4.10
CA LEU A 60 -18.86 5.60 -5.06
C LEU A 60 -19.02 7.11 -5.01
N GLU A 61 -17.92 7.81 -5.23
CA GLU A 61 -17.82 9.21 -5.60
C GLU A 61 -16.96 9.29 -6.87
N SER A 62 -17.18 10.27 -7.72
CA SER A 62 -16.44 10.38 -8.97
C SER A 62 -16.06 11.82 -9.26
N VAL A 63 -14.77 12.03 -9.52
CA VAL A 63 -14.25 13.31 -10.00
C VAL A 63 -13.59 13.12 -11.35
N LYS A 64 -14.11 13.80 -12.36
CA LYS A 64 -13.53 13.80 -13.69
C LYS A 64 -12.29 14.68 -13.71
N LEU A 65 -11.13 14.08 -13.98
CA LEU A 65 -9.83 14.74 -14.01
C LEU A 65 -9.38 15.12 -15.43
N LEU A 66 -9.86 14.42 -16.46
CA LEU A 66 -9.41 14.61 -17.83
C LEU A 66 -10.47 15.35 -18.66
N PRO A 67 -10.06 16.32 -19.49
CA PRO A 67 -10.97 17.00 -20.41
C PRO A 67 -11.50 16.02 -21.47
N ASN A 68 -12.64 16.37 -22.07
CA ASN A 68 -13.20 15.60 -23.18
C ASN A 68 -12.33 15.65 -24.44
N GLN A 69 -11.64 16.76 -24.65
CA GLN A 69 -10.71 16.99 -25.76
C GLN A 69 -9.40 17.56 -25.24
N GLY A 70 -8.29 17.18 -25.88
CA GLY A 70 -6.96 17.59 -25.45
C GLY A 70 -6.44 16.81 -24.23
N ALA A 71 -5.49 17.40 -23.54
CA ALA A 71 -4.85 16.85 -22.33
C ALA A 71 -4.61 17.99 -21.32
N ASN A 72 -4.49 17.62 -20.05
CA ASN A 72 -4.03 18.54 -19.03
C ASN A 72 -2.54 18.84 -19.19
N ASP A 73 -2.13 20.03 -18.76
CA ASP A 73 -0.71 20.38 -18.66
C ASP A 73 -0.04 19.49 -17.59
N PRO A 74 1.03 18.74 -17.93
CA PRO A 74 1.73 17.89 -16.98
C PRO A 74 2.27 18.61 -15.75
N ASP A 75 2.63 19.88 -15.86
CA ASP A 75 3.11 20.68 -14.75
C ASP A 75 1.99 21.00 -13.72
N LEU A 76 0.71 20.84 -14.10
CA LEU A 76 -0.46 21.08 -13.27
C LEU A 76 -1.10 19.81 -12.68
N PHE A 77 -0.62 18.62 -12.96
CA PHE A 77 -1.24 17.37 -12.48
C PHE A 77 -1.41 17.31 -10.95
N GLY A 78 -0.42 17.79 -10.20
CA GLY A 78 -0.49 17.88 -8.74
C GLY A 78 -1.60 18.83 -8.26
N GLU A 79 -1.72 20.00 -8.88
CA GLU A 79 -2.75 21.01 -8.57
C GLU A 79 -4.15 20.49 -8.93
N ILE A 80 -4.31 19.89 -10.11
CA ILE A 80 -5.57 19.28 -10.56
C ILE A 80 -6.03 18.20 -9.58
N THR A 81 -5.11 17.36 -9.10
CA THR A 81 -5.40 16.33 -8.10
C THR A 81 -5.84 16.96 -6.77
N SER A 82 -5.16 18.02 -6.33
CA SER A 82 -5.50 18.75 -5.11
C SER A 82 -6.89 19.38 -5.18
N GLN A 83 -7.21 20.01 -6.31
CA GLN A 83 -8.53 20.59 -6.57
C GLN A 83 -9.62 19.51 -6.59
N ALA A 84 -9.37 18.37 -7.23
CA ALA A 84 -10.31 17.26 -7.28
C ALA A 84 -10.66 16.75 -5.89
N VAL A 85 -9.65 16.52 -5.04
CA VAL A 85 -9.83 16.10 -3.65
C VAL A 85 -10.63 17.13 -2.85
N SER A 86 -10.27 18.41 -2.97
CA SER A 86 -10.95 19.49 -2.27
C SER A 86 -12.42 19.61 -2.67
N ARG A 87 -12.71 19.54 -3.97
CA ARG A 87 -14.07 19.64 -4.51
C ARG A 87 -14.98 18.50 -4.05
N ILE A 88 -14.52 17.25 -4.12
CA ILE A 88 -15.35 16.11 -3.72
C ILE A 88 -15.59 16.11 -2.19
N ARG A 89 -14.64 16.60 -1.40
CA ARG A 89 -14.81 16.73 0.04
C ARG A 89 -15.84 17.79 0.40
N ILE A 90 -15.92 18.86 -0.35
CA ILE A 90 -16.96 19.88 -0.19
C ILE A 90 -18.32 19.33 -0.62
N ALA A 91 -18.39 18.67 -1.79
CA ALA A 91 -19.63 18.13 -2.33
C ALA A 91 -20.24 17.01 -1.47
N ALA A 92 -19.40 16.24 -0.78
CA ALA A 92 -19.80 15.12 0.08
C ALA A 92 -19.21 15.29 1.50
N SER A 93 -19.48 16.44 2.12
CA SER A 93 -18.94 16.83 3.43
C SER A 93 -19.44 15.99 4.62
N ASP A 94 -20.46 15.19 4.40
CA ASP A 94 -21.04 14.23 5.37
C ASP A 94 -20.26 12.92 5.47
N ARG A 95 -19.17 12.76 4.70
CA ARG A 95 -18.37 11.54 4.64
C ARG A 95 -16.94 11.83 5.07
N ASP A 96 -16.44 11.11 6.07
CA ASP A 96 -15.09 11.25 6.59
C ASP A 96 -14.13 10.23 6.00
N ALA A 97 -14.52 8.95 5.92
CA ALA A 97 -13.68 7.88 5.41
C ALA A 97 -13.76 7.78 3.88
N ARG A 98 -12.63 8.03 3.19
CA ARG A 98 -12.50 7.96 1.73
C ARG A 98 -11.24 7.25 1.31
N VAL A 99 -11.38 6.42 0.27
CA VAL A 99 -10.27 5.84 -0.49
C VAL A 99 -10.25 6.50 -1.86
N PHE A 100 -9.18 7.21 -2.17
CA PHE A 100 -8.97 7.82 -3.47
C PHE A 100 -8.30 6.82 -4.40
N CYS A 101 -9.03 6.34 -5.41
CA CYS A 101 -8.52 5.47 -6.47
C CYS A 101 -8.10 6.31 -7.66
N LEU A 102 -6.80 6.39 -7.92
CA LEU A 102 -6.23 7.13 -9.04
C LEU A 102 -5.59 6.14 -10.03
N THR A 103 -6.28 5.93 -11.14
CA THR A 103 -5.89 4.99 -12.21
C THR A 103 -5.48 5.72 -13.49
N ILE A 104 -4.93 6.91 -13.32
CA ILE A 104 -4.36 7.74 -14.38
C ILE A 104 -2.90 7.92 -14.05
N THR A 105 -2.04 7.64 -15.00
CA THR A 105 -0.59 7.75 -14.88
C THR A 105 -0.02 8.50 -16.06
N SER A 106 1.23 8.90 -15.96
CA SER A 106 1.99 9.55 -17.02
C SER A 106 3.44 9.08 -16.97
N ASP A 107 4.10 9.00 -18.11
CA ASP A 107 5.53 8.71 -18.16
C ASP A 107 6.29 9.76 -17.35
N GLY A 108 6.95 9.29 -16.29
CA GLY A 108 7.75 10.15 -15.40
C GLY A 108 9.11 10.48 -16.01
N ARG A 109 9.58 11.73 -15.82
CA ARG A 109 10.89 12.17 -16.28
C ARG A 109 12.03 11.56 -15.46
N ASP A 110 11.79 11.28 -14.18
CA ASP A 110 12.77 10.82 -13.20
C ASP A 110 12.24 9.58 -12.47
N ALA A 111 12.56 8.41 -12.95
CA ALA A 111 11.96 7.13 -12.56
C ALA A 111 11.85 6.87 -11.04
N CYS A 112 12.87 7.20 -10.23
CA CYS A 112 12.87 6.92 -8.80
C CYS A 112 12.63 8.15 -7.91
N TYR A 113 12.73 9.37 -8.47
CA TYR A 113 12.61 10.61 -7.70
C TYR A 113 11.17 11.12 -7.67
N PRO A 114 10.80 11.89 -6.61
CA PRO A 114 9.49 12.50 -6.56
C PRO A 114 9.29 13.49 -7.71
N SER A 115 8.10 13.44 -8.30
CA SER A 115 7.59 14.47 -9.21
C SER A 115 6.81 15.53 -8.44
N SER A 116 6.40 16.61 -9.11
CA SER A 116 5.46 17.57 -8.55
C SER A 116 4.11 16.91 -8.22
N TRP A 117 3.70 15.95 -9.02
CA TRP A 117 2.45 15.22 -8.83
C TRP A 117 2.51 14.26 -7.64
N SER A 118 3.52 13.38 -7.58
CA SER A 118 3.68 12.47 -6.45
C SER A 118 3.90 13.21 -5.12
N ALA A 119 4.63 14.35 -5.14
CA ALA A 119 4.81 15.18 -3.96
C ALA A 119 3.51 15.87 -3.51
N ALA A 120 2.63 16.27 -4.44
CA ALA A 120 1.31 16.80 -4.12
C ALA A 120 0.44 15.73 -3.45
N ILE A 121 0.45 14.49 -3.96
CA ILE A 121 -0.25 13.36 -3.33
C ILE A 121 0.28 13.11 -1.91
N ASP A 122 1.61 13.12 -1.72
CA ASP A 122 2.21 12.95 -0.39
C ASP A 122 1.79 14.06 0.57
N GLN A 123 1.71 15.29 0.09
CA GLN A 123 1.24 16.43 0.87
C GLN A 123 -0.25 16.30 1.24
N ILE A 124 -1.11 15.96 0.28
CA ILE A 124 -2.56 15.78 0.52
C ILE A 124 -2.80 14.63 1.51
N ALA A 125 -2.11 13.50 1.31
CA ALA A 125 -2.26 12.31 2.17
C ALA A 125 -1.87 12.58 3.62
N SER A 126 -0.85 13.43 3.86
CA SER A 126 -0.33 13.76 5.20
C SER A 126 -0.97 14.99 5.84
N SER A 127 -1.81 15.76 5.11
CA SER A 127 -2.32 17.06 5.54
C SER A 127 -3.14 16.99 6.82
N ARG A 128 -2.75 17.80 7.83
CA ARG A 128 -3.40 17.90 9.14
C ARG A 128 -3.57 19.34 9.64
N GLU A 129 -2.76 20.31 9.14
CA GLU A 129 -2.77 21.67 9.64
C GLU A 129 -3.71 22.59 8.88
N GLY A 130 -4.52 23.35 9.62
CA GLY A 130 -5.34 24.48 9.12
C GLY A 130 -6.51 24.07 8.24
N SER A 131 -6.67 22.80 7.97
CA SER A 131 -7.83 22.22 7.31
C SER A 131 -8.59 21.35 8.32
N ASN A 132 -9.90 21.37 8.28
CA ASN A 132 -10.74 20.38 8.98
C ASN A 132 -10.54 18.96 8.39
N PHE A 133 -9.38 18.69 7.79
CA PHE A 133 -9.15 17.55 6.92
C PHE A 133 -8.19 16.57 7.57
N GLU A 134 -8.68 15.37 7.81
CA GLU A 134 -7.87 14.22 8.20
C GLU A 134 -7.00 13.72 7.05
N SER A 135 -5.97 12.95 7.37
CA SER A 135 -5.12 12.25 6.39
C SER A 135 -5.95 11.45 5.39
N GLN A 136 -5.46 11.33 4.15
CA GLN A 136 -6.19 10.69 3.05
C GLN A 136 -5.47 9.44 2.57
N LEU A 137 -6.24 8.38 2.25
CA LEU A 137 -5.70 7.17 1.64
C LEU A 137 -5.81 7.23 0.12
N PHE A 138 -4.65 7.20 -0.55
CA PHE A 138 -4.56 7.09 -2.00
C PHE A 138 -4.12 5.70 -2.41
N ILE A 139 -4.77 5.17 -3.44
CA ILE A 139 -4.39 3.95 -4.14
C ILE A 139 -4.16 4.32 -5.60
N VAL A 140 -2.96 4.02 -6.10
CA VAL A 140 -2.47 4.47 -7.41
C VAL A 140 -2.00 3.27 -8.22
N SER A 141 -2.33 3.22 -9.51
CA SER A 141 -1.82 2.20 -10.42
C SER A 141 -0.32 2.39 -10.68
N ALA A 142 0.41 1.28 -10.88
CA ALA A 142 1.85 1.32 -11.13
C ALA A 142 2.22 1.80 -12.54
N GLY A 143 1.29 1.81 -13.48
CA GLY A 143 1.52 2.04 -14.90
C GLY A 143 1.66 0.74 -15.68
N ASN A 144 1.51 0.83 -17.01
CA ASN A 144 1.35 -0.32 -17.88
C ASN A 144 2.45 -0.44 -18.92
N ILE A 145 2.79 -1.69 -19.25
CA ILE A 145 3.52 -2.05 -20.46
C ILE A 145 2.51 -2.12 -21.61
N GLU A 146 2.77 -1.37 -22.68
CA GLU A 146 1.94 -1.39 -23.86
C GLU A 146 1.80 -2.82 -24.43
N LEU A 147 0.60 -3.19 -24.89
CA LEU A 147 0.28 -4.54 -25.35
C LEU A 147 1.27 -5.07 -26.40
N ASP A 148 1.69 -4.21 -27.32
CA ASP A 148 2.65 -4.55 -28.39
C ASP A 148 4.03 -4.95 -27.85
N HIS A 149 4.37 -4.56 -26.61
CA HIS A 149 5.64 -4.87 -25.95
C HIS A 149 5.55 -6.00 -24.93
N GLN A 150 4.33 -6.50 -24.63
CA GLN A 150 4.17 -7.57 -23.63
C GLN A 150 4.76 -8.92 -24.08
N HIS A 151 5.04 -9.10 -25.37
CA HIS A 151 5.77 -10.26 -25.87
C HIS A 151 7.22 -10.34 -25.36
N GLU A 152 7.77 -9.25 -24.82
CA GLU A 152 9.11 -9.17 -24.22
C GLU A 152 9.11 -9.54 -22.70
N TYR A 153 7.99 -10.04 -22.19
CA TYR A 153 7.84 -10.48 -20.79
C TYR A 153 8.85 -11.59 -20.42
N PRO A 154 9.47 -11.56 -19.21
CA PRO A 154 9.31 -10.56 -18.15
C PRO A 154 10.35 -9.42 -18.22
N ASP A 155 11.27 -9.45 -19.17
CA ASP A 155 12.41 -8.52 -19.24
C ASP A 155 11.95 -7.06 -19.35
N ARG A 156 10.92 -6.81 -20.15
CA ARG A 156 10.35 -5.49 -20.30
C ARG A 156 9.79 -4.94 -18.99
N ASN A 157 9.08 -5.76 -18.21
CA ASN A 157 8.55 -5.41 -16.90
C ASN A 157 9.65 -5.02 -15.90
N TYR A 158 10.85 -5.60 -16.02
CA TYR A 158 11.98 -5.27 -15.16
C TYR A 158 12.71 -4.00 -15.57
N GLN A 159 12.59 -3.59 -16.83
CA GLN A 159 13.26 -2.41 -17.38
C GLN A 159 12.39 -1.16 -17.25
N GLU A 160 11.08 -1.27 -17.44
CA GLU A 160 10.18 -0.15 -17.35
C GLU A 160 9.79 0.16 -15.91
N SER A 161 10.07 1.42 -15.53
CA SER A 161 9.79 1.94 -14.20
C SER A 161 8.30 2.22 -14.02
N VAL A 162 7.83 2.16 -12.76
CA VAL A 162 6.50 2.67 -12.43
C VAL A 162 6.34 4.10 -12.93
N GLU A 163 5.14 4.42 -13.39
CA GLU A 163 4.78 5.73 -13.93
C GLU A 163 4.45 6.75 -12.82
N ASP A 164 4.56 8.04 -13.15
CA ASP A 164 4.10 9.12 -12.29
C ASP A 164 2.57 9.09 -12.13
N PRO A 165 2.00 9.15 -10.93
CA PRO A 165 2.61 9.48 -9.61
C PRO A 165 2.88 8.27 -8.71
N ALA A 166 3.06 7.08 -9.28
CA ALA A 166 3.21 5.83 -8.51
C ALA A 166 4.45 5.78 -7.60
N GLN A 167 5.42 6.68 -7.74
CA GLN A 167 6.57 6.84 -6.83
C GLN A 167 6.23 7.58 -5.52
N SER A 168 4.98 8.04 -5.32
CA SER A 168 4.52 8.66 -4.06
C SER A 168 4.83 7.77 -2.85
N TRP A 169 5.30 8.38 -1.75
CA TRP A 169 5.63 7.66 -0.52
C TRP A 169 4.40 7.21 0.26
N ASN A 170 3.36 8.04 0.26
CA ASN A 170 2.17 7.86 1.08
C ASN A 170 1.07 7.05 0.38
N ALA A 171 1.00 7.10 -0.95
CA ALA A 171 0.06 6.29 -1.70
C ALA A 171 0.43 4.79 -1.67
N VAL A 172 -0.58 3.93 -1.71
CA VAL A 172 -0.42 2.52 -2.03
C VAL A 172 -0.33 2.39 -3.54
N THR A 173 0.85 2.08 -4.05
CA THR A 173 1.06 1.78 -5.46
C THR A 173 0.77 0.32 -5.73
N VAL A 174 -0.10 0.05 -6.69
CA VAL A 174 -0.58 -1.29 -7.01
C VAL A 174 -0.07 -1.72 -8.38
N GLY A 175 0.76 -2.75 -8.38
CA GLY A 175 1.13 -3.48 -9.59
C GLY A 175 0.12 -4.59 -9.90
N ALA A 176 0.32 -5.28 -11.00
CA ALA A 176 -0.55 -6.36 -11.42
C ALA A 176 0.17 -7.72 -11.35
N TYR A 177 -0.49 -8.72 -10.77
CA TYR A 177 -0.20 -10.13 -10.95
C TYR A 177 -1.38 -10.79 -11.65
N THR A 178 -1.25 -12.06 -12.03
CA THR A 178 -2.37 -12.78 -12.64
C THR A 178 -2.47 -14.22 -12.14
N ASN A 179 -3.70 -14.67 -11.89
CA ASN A 179 -4.03 -16.09 -11.69
C ASN A 179 -4.72 -16.71 -12.92
N LYS A 180 -4.89 -15.92 -13.99
CA LYS A 180 -5.58 -16.31 -15.22
C LYS A 180 -4.64 -17.00 -16.20
N LYS A 181 -5.03 -18.20 -16.65
CA LYS A 181 -4.17 -19.05 -17.48
C LYS A 181 -4.90 -19.83 -18.57
N LEU A 182 -6.22 -19.77 -18.61
CA LEU A 182 -7.03 -20.54 -19.55
C LEU A 182 -7.62 -19.62 -20.61
N ILE A 183 -7.54 -20.06 -21.85
CA ILE A 183 -8.22 -19.44 -23.00
C ILE A 183 -9.20 -20.50 -23.50
N GLU A 184 -10.50 -20.22 -23.31
CA GLU A 184 -11.60 -21.10 -23.72
C GLU A 184 -12.26 -20.61 -25.01
N GLN A 185 -11.84 -19.44 -25.51
CA GLN A 185 -12.37 -18.82 -26.70
C GLN A 185 -12.06 -19.67 -27.94
N VAL A 186 -13.08 -20.07 -28.66
CA VAL A 186 -12.98 -20.95 -29.85
C VAL A 186 -12.17 -20.27 -30.96
N GLY A 187 -11.26 -21.01 -31.57
CA GLY A 187 -10.40 -20.55 -32.67
C GLY A 187 -9.07 -19.94 -32.24
N TYR A 188 -8.75 -20.01 -30.97
CA TYR A 188 -7.48 -19.49 -30.41
C TYR A 188 -6.64 -20.58 -29.75
N ASP A 189 -6.79 -21.82 -30.17
CA ASP A 189 -6.08 -22.99 -29.63
C ASP A 189 -4.54 -22.88 -29.73
N ASP A 190 -4.05 -22.08 -30.69
CA ASP A 190 -2.61 -21.83 -30.89
C ASP A 190 -2.05 -20.71 -29.99
N TRP A 191 -2.89 -19.99 -29.22
CA TRP A 191 -2.45 -18.91 -28.36
C TRP A 191 -2.09 -19.42 -26.98
N ASN A 192 -1.02 -18.89 -26.42
CA ASN A 192 -0.54 -19.25 -25.08
C ASN A 192 -0.56 -18.03 -24.16
N PRO A 193 -1.08 -18.16 -22.94
CA PRO A 193 -0.92 -17.11 -21.93
C PRO A 193 0.55 -16.76 -21.73
N ILE A 194 0.87 -15.46 -21.66
CA ILE A 194 2.26 -14.97 -21.53
C ILE A 194 2.80 -15.28 -20.13
N ALA A 195 2.07 -14.88 -19.09
CA ALA A 195 2.48 -15.11 -17.70
C ALA A 195 1.93 -16.44 -17.17
N GLN A 196 2.72 -17.07 -16.33
CA GLN A 196 2.26 -18.23 -15.56
C GLN A 196 1.28 -17.81 -14.48
N GLN A 197 0.46 -18.74 -14.03
CA GLN A 197 -0.45 -18.51 -12.92
C GLN A 197 0.31 -18.05 -11.67
N ASP A 198 -0.27 -17.08 -10.96
CA ASP A 198 0.26 -16.51 -9.72
C ASP A 198 1.61 -15.78 -9.87
N SER A 199 1.94 -15.34 -11.09
CA SER A 199 3.14 -14.59 -11.45
C SER A 199 2.80 -13.14 -11.83
N LEU A 200 3.82 -12.34 -12.15
CA LEU A 200 3.65 -10.95 -12.60
C LEU A 200 2.79 -10.91 -13.87
N SER A 201 1.82 -10.00 -13.91
CA SER A 201 1.08 -9.74 -15.13
C SER A 201 1.97 -9.08 -16.19
N PRO A 202 1.83 -9.45 -17.49
CA PRO A 202 2.64 -8.85 -18.55
C PRO A 202 2.49 -7.34 -18.68
N CYS A 203 1.38 -6.78 -18.21
CA CYS A 203 1.13 -5.34 -18.24
C CYS A 203 1.86 -4.57 -17.13
N SER A 204 2.30 -5.20 -16.03
CA SER A 204 2.73 -4.49 -14.82
C SER A 204 4.11 -3.85 -14.96
N ARG A 205 4.21 -2.56 -14.68
CA ARG A 205 5.51 -1.89 -14.46
C ARG A 205 6.02 -2.15 -13.04
N THR A 206 7.34 -1.98 -12.83
CA THR A 206 8.03 -2.30 -11.57
C THR A 206 9.04 -1.22 -11.19
N SER A 207 9.65 -1.31 -10.00
CA SER A 207 10.77 -0.44 -9.63
C SER A 207 12.14 -1.15 -9.65
N LYS A 208 12.23 -2.28 -10.36
CA LYS A 208 13.47 -3.07 -10.40
C LYS A 208 14.61 -2.32 -11.09
N SER A 209 14.31 -1.54 -12.12
CA SER A 209 15.28 -0.73 -12.86
C SER A 209 15.78 0.51 -12.11
N TRP A 210 15.19 0.91 -10.99
CA TRP A 210 15.61 2.12 -10.29
C TRP A 210 17.07 2.11 -9.91
N SER A 211 17.80 3.17 -10.29
CA SER A 211 19.23 3.32 -10.02
C SER A 211 19.50 3.58 -8.54
N ASP A 212 18.67 4.39 -7.88
CA ASP A 212 18.78 4.68 -6.46
C ASP A 212 17.84 3.77 -5.66
N LYS A 213 18.44 2.74 -5.05
CA LYS A 213 17.71 1.74 -4.24
C LYS A 213 17.34 2.23 -2.82
N THR A 214 17.65 3.48 -2.48
CA THR A 214 17.28 4.07 -1.17
C THR A 214 15.84 4.58 -1.13
N TRP A 215 15.23 4.82 -2.29
CA TRP A 215 13.84 5.24 -2.44
C TRP A 215 12.83 4.14 -2.08
N PRO A 216 11.55 4.49 -1.85
CA PRO A 216 10.50 3.54 -1.48
C PRO A 216 10.45 2.32 -2.39
N ILE A 217 9.94 1.24 -1.87
CA ILE A 217 9.65 0.05 -2.65
C ILE A 217 8.34 0.29 -3.39
N LYS A 218 8.36 0.11 -4.71
CA LYS A 218 7.19 0.21 -5.57
C LYS A 218 7.19 -0.93 -6.60
N PRO A 219 6.01 -1.50 -6.89
CA PRO A 219 4.73 -1.27 -6.22
C PRO A 219 4.80 -1.66 -4.74
N ASP A 220 3.82 -1.21 -3.93
CA ASP A 220 3.69 -1.66 -2.53
C ASP A 220 3.07 -3.05 -2.45
N ILE A 221 2.09 -3.33 -3.29
CA ILE A 221 1.36 -4.59 -3.41
C ILE A 221 1.05 -4.90 -4.88
N VAL A 222 0.62 -6.12 -5.14
CA VAL A 222 0.05 -6.51 -6.44
C VAL A 222 -1.36 -7.09 -6.26
N MET A 223 -2.25 -6.81 -7.22
CA MET A 223 -3.60 -7.37 -7.31
C MET A 223 -3.80 -7.99 -8.69
N GLU A 224 -4.87 -8.77 -8.86
CA GLU A 224 -5.20 -9.33 -10.18
C GLU A 224 -5.40 -8.21 -11.21
N GLY A 225 -4.64 -8.24 -12.30
CA GLY A 225 -4.72 -7.27 -13.39
C GLY A 225 -4.95 -7.91 -14.77
N GLY A 226 -5.18 -9.22 -14.79
CA GLY A 226 -5.31 -9.96 -16.05
C GLY A 226 -3.98 -10.46 -16.60
N ASN A 227 -4.09 -11.18 -17.70
CA ASN A 227 -2.99 -11.73 -18.47
C ASN A 227 -3.21 -11.40 -19.96
N SER A 228 -2.16 -11.51 -20.74
CA SER A 228 -2.22 -11.47 -22.19
C SER A 228 -1.78 -12.82 -22.75
N ALA A 229 -2.08 -13.06 -24.00
CA ALA A 229 -1.62 -14.23 -24.70
C ALA A 229 -0.74 -13.87 -25.89
N ILE A 230 0.13 -14.79 -26.27
CA ILE A 230 1.04 -14.66 -27.40
C ILE A 230 0.74 -15.75 -28.45
N ASN A 231 0.69 -15.35 -29.69
CA ASN A 231 0.71 -16.30 -30.80
C ASN A 231 2.15 -16.71 -31.08
N PRO A 232 2.52 -17.98 -30.91
CA PRO A 232 3.93 -18.42 -31.04
C PRO A 232 4.49 -18.28 -32.45
N ALA A 233 3.65 -18.30 -33.49
CA ALA A 233 4.08 -18.18 -34.87
C ALA A 233 4.39 -16.72 -35.26
N THR A 234 3.54 -15.78 -34.84
CA THR A 234 3.68 -14.35 -35.19
C THR A 234 4.41 -13.51 -34.15
N LYS A 235 4.57 -14.05 -32.94
CA LYS A 235 5.07 -13.36 -31.74
C LYS A 235 4.23 -12.13 -31.35
N LYS A 236 3.02 -12.02 -31.83
CA LYS A 236 2.10 -10.96 -31.48
C LYS A 236 1.45 -11.27 -30.13
N ALA A 237 1.45 -10.30 -29.22
CA ALA A 237 0.64 -10.32 -28.00
C ALA A 237 -0.76 -9.79 -28.30
N ASP A 238 -1.77 -10.33 -27.60
CA ASP A 238 -3.14 -9.83 -27.66
C ASP A 238 -3.86 -10.07 -26.32
N SER A 239 -4.94 -9.33 -26.08
CA SER A 239 -5.78 -9.44 -24.89
C SER A 239 -6.97 -10.36 -25.17
N PHE A 240 -7.39 -11.12 -24.15
CA PHE A 240 -8.50 -12.07 -24.23
C PHE A 240 -9.48 -11.84 -23.08
N ASP A 241 -10.77 -11.98 -23.35
CA ASP A 241 -11.82 -11.86 -22.33
C ASP A 241 -11.61 -12.85 -21.16
N ASP A 242 -11.22 -14.09 -21.49
CA ASP A 242 -10.94 -15.14 -20.50
C ASP A 242 -9.78 -14.80 -19.56
N LEU A 243 -8.83 -14.01 -20.04
CA LEU A 243 -7.64 -13.56 -19.31
C LEU A 243 -7.82 -12.19 -18.65
N SER A 244 -9.02 -11.59 -18.74
CA SER A 244 -9.34 -10.23 -18.26
C SER A 244 -10.33 -10.25 -17.09
N LEU A 245 -10.58 -9.08 -16.50
CA LEU A 245 -11.53 -8.88 -15.41
C LEU A 245 -12.87 -8.41 -15.99
N LEU A 246 -13.97 -9.08 -15.63
CA LEU A 246 -15.32 -8.67 -16.03
C LEU A 246 -15.80 -7.49 -15.18
N THR A 247 -16.30 -6.44 -15.84
CA THR A 247 -16.71 -5.19 -15.20
C THR A 247 -17.89 -4.52 -15.93
N THR A 248 -18.29 -3.34 -15.45
CA THR A 248 -19.35 -2.52 -16.04
C THR A 248 -18.86 -1.78 -17.28
N LYS A 249 -19.70 -1.72 -18.33
CA LYS A 249 -19.41 -1.08 -19.61
C LYS A 249 -20.09 0.27 -19.73
N LEU A 250 -19.41 1.26 -20.26
CA LEU A 250 -20.05 2.48 -20.72
C LEU A 250 -20.97 2.13 -21.91
N SER A 251 -22.28 2.06 -21.66
CA SER A 251 -23.23 1.65 -22.68
C SER A 251 -23.89 2.87 -23.34
N ALA A 252 -23.56 3.15 -24.58
CA ALA A 252 -24.38 3.99 -25.45
C ALA A 252 -25.37 3.15 -26.25
N SER A 253 -25.07 1.87 -26.53
CA SER A 253 -25.94 0.88 -27.19
C SER A 253 -25.36 -0.52 -26.97
N GLY A 254 -26.11 -1.42 -26.39
CA GLY A 254 -25.69 -2.82 -26.20
C GLY A 254 -25.36 -3.18 -24.77
N GLY A 255 -24.63 -4.26 -24.52
CA GLY A 255 -24.42 -4.90 -23.25
C GLY A 255 -23.94 -3.99 -22.09
N LEU A 256 -24.26 -4.42 -20.87
CA LEU A 256 -23.91 -3.69 -19.63
C LEU A 256 -22.51 -4.03 -19.10
N LEU A 257 -21.88 -5.04 -19.66
CA LEU A 257 -20.62 -5.61 -19.17
C LEU A 257 -19.57 -5.55 -20.27
N THR A 258 -18.32 -5.47 -19.84
CA THR A 258 -17.11 -5.54 -20.67
C THR A 258 -15.98 -6.15 -19.86
N THR A 259 -14.90 -6.50 -20.50
CA THR A 259 -13.65 -6.91 -19.85
C THR A 259 -12.68 -5.75 -19.78
N THR A 260 -11.84 -5.75 -18.77
CA THR A 260 -10.76 -4.79 -18.53
C THR A 260 -9.62 -5.47 -17.78
N GLY A 261 -8.51 -4.79 -17.59
CA GLY A 261 -7.37 -5.35 -16.88
C GLY A 261 -6.40 -4.29 -16.41
N ASP A 262 -5.13 -4.63 -16.55
CA ASP A 262 -3.98 -3.79 -16.27
C ASP A 262 -3.83 -3.36 -14.80
N THR A 263 -2.84 -2.53 -14.54
CA THR A 263 -2.62 -1.99 -13.18
C THR A 263 -3.76 -1.08 -12.72
N SER A 264 -4.56 -0.54 -13.64
CA SER A 264 -5.78 0.21 -13.34
C SER A 264 -6.84 -0.69 -12.69
N GLY A 265 -7.10 -1.87 -13.26
CA GLY A 265 -7.99 -2.87 -12.70
C GLY A 265 -7.52 -3.36 -11.34
N ALA A 266 -6.21 -3.64 -11.22
CA ALA A 266 -5.57 -4.02 -9.97
C ALA A 266 -5.75 -2.95 -8.87
N ALA A 267 -5.57 -1.66 -9.20
CA ALA A 267 -5.76 -0.55 -8.26
C ALA A 267 -7.23 -0.37 -7.85
N ALA A 268 -8.17 -0.56 -8.77
CA ALA A 268 -9.60 -0.54 -8.45
C ALA A 268 -10.00 -1.68 -7.48
N LEU A 269 -9.47 -2.89 -7.68
CA LEU A 269 -9.66 -4.02 -6.75
C LEU A 269 -9.04 -3.75 -5.37
N ALA A 270 -7.85 -3.16 -5.32
CA ALA A 270 -7.21 -2.76 -4.06
C ALA A 270 -8.02 -1.67 -3.33
N SER A 271 -8.62 -0.73 -4.07
CA SER A 271 -9.48 0.32 -3.52
C SER A 271 -10.76 -0.26 -2.92
N ARG A 272 -11.38 -1.23 -3.60
CA ARG A 272 -12.51 -1.99 -3.06
C ARG A 272 -12.14 -2.72 -1.76
N PHE A 273 -10.97 -3.35 -1.74
CA PHE A 273 -10.45 -4.04 -0.56
C PHE A 273 -10.32 -3.08 0.63
N ALA A 274 -9.66 -1.92 0.42
CA ALA A 274 -9.48 -0.89 1.44
C ALA A 274 -10.83 -0.33 1.93
N ALA A 275 -11.74 0.00 1.01
CA ALA A 275 -13.07 0.53 1.34
C ALA A 275 -13.89 -0.46 2.19
N ARG A 276 -13.83 -1.76 1.87
CA ARG A 276 -14.53 -2.80 2.63
C ARG A 276 -13.98 -2.98 4.04
N ILE A 277 -12.66 -2.91 4.22
CA ILE A 277 -12.06 -2.93 5.56
C ILE A 277 -12.52 -1.69 6.33
N TRP A 278 -12.39 -0.51 5.73
CA TRP A 278 -12.73 0.74 6.40
C TRP A 278 -14.22 0.83 6.77
N ALA A 279 -15.10 0.37 5.90
CA ALA A 279 -16.53 0.27 6.21
C ALA A 279 -16.85 -0.67 7.39
N SER A 280 -16.03 -1.70 7.58
CA SER A 280 -16.17 -2.64 8.72
C SER A 280 -15.56 -2.10 10.01
N TYR A 281 -14.57 -1.21 9.90
CA TYR A 281 -13.84 -0.61 11.02
C TYR A 281 -13.70 0.91 10.82
N PRO A 282 -14.79 1.67 10.91
CA PRO A 282 -14.84 3.08 10.52
C PRO A 282 -14.00 4.01 11.39
N THR A 283 -13.59 3.57 12.57
CA THR A 283 -12.76 4.35 13.50
C THR A 283 -11.26 4.25 13.21
N LEU A 284 -10.83 3.31 12.36
CA LEU A 284 -9.41 3.14 12.04
C LEU A 284 -8.90 4.28 11.16
N TRP A 285 -7.65 4.65 11.38
CA TRP A 285 -6.99 5.69 10.61
C TRP A 285 -6.60 5.22 9.20
N PRO A 286 -6.42 6.15 8.24
CA PRO A 286 -5.92 5.82 6.89
C PRO A 286 -4.59 5.07 6.91
N GLU A 287 -3.69 5.43 7.84
CA GLU A 287 -2.43 4.75 8.09
C GLU A 287 -2.63 3.28 8.44
N THR A 288 -3.70 2.98 9.21
CA THR A 288 -4.03 1.61 9.62
C THR A 288 -4.63 0.80 8.48
N ILE A 289 -5.52 1.40 7.68
CA ILE A 289 -6.08 0.74 6.49
C ILE A 289 -4.95 0.39 5.51
N ARG A 290 -4.02 1.32 5.24
CA ARG A 290 -2.82 1.05 4.45
C ARG A 290 -1.98 -0.06 5.08
N GLY A 291 -1.77 0.00 6.38
CA GLY A 291 -1.02 -1.00 7.12
C GLY A 291 -1.64 -2.40 7.00
N LEU A 292 -2.96 -2.53 7.10
CA LEU A 292 -3.67 -3.82 6.96
C LEU A 292 -3.57 -4.42 5.56
N LEU A 293 -3.63 -3.59 4.50
CA LEU A 293 -3.37 -4.04 3.13
C LEU A 293 -2.00 -4.72 3.03
N ILE A 294 -0.95 -4.04 3.51
CA ILE A 294 0.44 -4.51 3.47
C ILE A 294 0.65 -5.71 4.42
N HIS A 295 0.09 -5.64 5.63
CA HIS A 295 0.26 -6.68 6.66
C HIS A 295 -0.35 -8.02 6.24
N SER A 296 -1.48 -7.99 5.54
CA SER A 296 -2.14 -9.19 5.03
C SER A 296 -1.49 -9.78 3.77
N ALA A 297 -0.65 -9.00 3.08
CA ALA A 297 -0.07 -9.41 1.81
C ALA A 297 0.92 -10.58 1.95
N ARG A 298 0.90 -11.49 0.99
CA ARG A 298 1.80 -12.65 0.91
C ARG A 298 2.27 -12.86 -0.53
N TRP A 299 3.50 -13.31 -0.67
CA TRP A 299 4.00 -13.77 -1.96
C TRP A 299 3.44 -15.15 -2.28
N THR A 300 3.08 -15.36 -3.54
CA THR A 300 2.68 -16.67 -4.05
C THR A 300 3.89 -17.59 -4.16
N SER A 301 3.64 -18.89 -4.35
CA SER A 301 4.74 -19.83 -4.57
C SER A 301 5.53 -19.51 -5.84
N SER A 302 4.87 -19.03 -6.91
CA SER A 302 5.51 -18.61 -8.15
C SER A 302 6.46 -17.43 -7.94
N MET A 303 6.03 -16.40 -7.19
CA MET A 303 6.86 -15.23 -6.84
C MET A 303 8.09 -15.60 -5.99
N LEU A 304 7.95 -16.57 -5.09
CA LEU A 304 9.04 -17.07 -4.25
C LEU A 304 10.04 -17.91 -5.05
N GLN A 305 9.57 -18.66 -6.05
CA GLN A 305 10.43 -19.42 -6.96
C GLN A 305 11.19 -18.52 -7.92
N GLU A 306 10.53 -17.49 -8.48
CA GLU A 306 11.14 -16.54 -9.40
C GLU A 306 12.23 -15.71 -8.71
N PHE A 307 11.97 -15.22 -7.49
CA PHE A 307 12.95 -14.50 -6.67
C PHE A 307 13.12 -15.17 -5.31
N PRO A 308 14.03 -16.14 -5.19
CA PRO A 308 14.36 -16.79 -3.92
C PRO A 308 14.89 -15.82 -2.86
N TYR A 309 15.16 -16.31 -1.66
CA TYR A 309 15.59 -15.49 -0.51
C TYR A 309 16.77 -14.56 -0.80
N LEU A 310 17.77 -15.00 -1.54
CA LEU A 310 18.92 -14.18 -1.91
C LEU A 310 18.57 -13.01 -2.84
N GLN A 311 17.47 -13.13 -3.59
CA GLN A 311 16.93 -12.12 -4.50
C GLN A 311 15.71 -11.38 -3.92
N ARG A 312 15.49 -11.43 -2.59
CA ARG A 312 14.33 -10.81 -1.94
C ARG A 312 14.21 -9.30 -2.16
N HIS A 313 15.34 -8.62 -2.46
CA HIS A 313 15.31 -7.22 -2.84
C HIS A 313 14.62 -7.01 -4.19
N ASP A 314 14.92 -7.82 -5.18
CA ASP A 314 14.30 -7.75 -6.50
C ASP A 314 12.84 -8.18 -6.43
N ARG A 315 12.52 -9.22 -5.64
CA ARG A 315 11.14 -9.61 -5.36
C ARG A 315 10.29 -8.45 -4.84
N LEU A 316 10.82 -7.68 -3.87
CA LEU A 316 10.15 -6.49 -3.36
C LEU A 316 9.96 -5.42 -4.43
N ARG A 317 10.94 -5.23 -5.33
CA ARG A 317 10.88 -4.24 -6.40
C ARG A 317 9.92 -4.62 -7.52
N VAL A 318 9.59 -5.90 -7.64
CA VAL A 318 8.67 -6.45 -8.65
C VAL A 318 7.26 -6.60 -8.09
N TYR A 319 7.13 -7.17 -6.89
CA TYR A 319 5.85 -7.59 -6.32
C TYR A 319 5.44 -6.81 -5.05
N GLY A 320 6.25 -5.88 -4.59
CA GLY A 320 6.03 -5.27 -3.29
C GLY A 320 5.97 -6.32 -2.18
N TYR A 321 5.03 -6.15 -1.28
CA TYR A 321 4.79 -7.12 -0.19
C TYR A 321 3.93 -8.32 -0.63
N GLY A 322 3.58 -8.40 -1.93
CA GLY A 322 2.80 -9.50 -2.51
C GLY A 322 1.31 -9.19 -2.65
N VAL A 323 0.48 -10.23 -2.65
CA VAL A 323 -0.97 -10.17 -2.83
C VAL A 323 -1.67 -10.03 -1.48
N PRO A 324 -2.44 -8.95 -1.22
CA PRO A 324 -3.24 -8.80 -0.01
C PRO A 324 -4.30 -9.90 0.13
N ASN A 325 -4.49 -10.39 1.36
CA ASN A 325 -5.51 -11.37 1.70
C ASN A 325 -6.64 -10.72 2.50
N PHE A 326 -7.83 -10.63 1.92
CA PHE A 326 -8.97 -9.97 2.53
C PHE A 326 -9.41 -10.60 3.85
N GLN A 327 -9.45 -11.94 3.91
CA GLN A 327 -9.86 -12.65 5.13
C GLN A 327 -8.87 -12.38 6.27
N LYS A 328 -7.57 -12.46 5.99
CA LYS A 328 -6.54 -12.14 6.98
C LYS A 328 -6.63 -10.68 7.45
N ALA A 329 -6.82 -9.72 6.55
CA ALA A 329 -6.96 -8.32 6.93
C ALA A 329 -8.19 -8.05 7.81
N MET A 330 -9.32 -8.71 7.52
CA MET A 330 -10.54 -8.63 8.32
C MET A 330 -10.41 -9.36 9.65
N SER A 331 -9.77 -10.52 9.67
CA SER A 331 -9.56 -11.31 10.89
C SER A 331 -8.56 -10.62 11.83
N SER A 332 -7.54 -9.98 11.27
CA SER A 332 -6.52 -9.25 12.04
C SER A 332 -7.11 -8.17 12.95
N ALA A 333 -8.23 -7.58 12.57
CA ALA A 333 -8.90 -6.60 13.40
C ALA A 333 -9.80 -7.20 14.50
N ASN A 334 -10.18 -8.50 14.41
CA ASN A 334 -11.21 -9.07 15.29
C ASN A 334 -10.93 -10.46 15.87
N ARG A 335 -10.13 -11.31 15.24
CA ARG A 335 -10.10 -12.75 15.56
C ARG A 335 -8.74 -13.44 15.51
N GLU A 336 -7.72 -12.81 14.95
CA GLU A 336 -6.36 -13.35 14.96
C GLU A 336 -5.58 -12.76 16.14
N ALA A 337 -4.49 -13.42 16.52
CA ALA A 337 -3.54 -12.91 17.49
C ALA A 337 -2.82 -11.67 16.93
N THR A 338 -3.59 -10.60 16.66
CA THR A 338 -3.12 -9.36 16.04
C THR A 338 -3.42 -8.18 16.95
N GLN A 339 -2.38 -7.40 17.23
CA GLN A 339 -2.50 -6.12 17.92
C GLN A 339 -2.39 -4.98 16.90
N ILE A 340 -3.34 -4.06 16.95
CA ILE A 340 -3.34 -2.81 16.19
C ILE A 340 -3.18 -1.66 17.18
N ILE A 341 -2.17 -0.84 16.97
CA ILE A 341 -1.87 0.34 17.79
C ILE A 341 -1.85 1.56 16.87
N GLU A 342 -2.69 2.53 17.16
CA GLU A 342 -2.66 3.86 16.56
C GLU A 342 -2.02 4.83 17.55
N GLY A 343 -0.96 5.51 17.13
CA GLY A 343 -0.19 6.39 18.00
C GLY A 343 0.26 7.65 17.29
N GLU A 344 0.52 8.67 18.09
CA GLU A 344 1.03 9.95 17.62
C GLU A 344 2.22 10.36 18.49
N LEU A 345 3.35 10.69 17.85
CA LEU A 345 4.55 11.14 18.55
C LEU A 345 5.08 12.46 17.97
N GLN A 346 5.69 13.29 18.81
CA GLN A 346 6.44 14.46 18.39
C GLN A 346 7.91 14.05 18.19
N PRO A 347 8.39 13.97 16.93
CA PRO A 347 9.70 13.39 16.65
C PRO A 347 10.88 14.23 17.11
N PHE A 348 10.71 15.57 17.16
CA PHE A 348 11.80 16.50 17.41
C PHE A 348 11.42 17.60 18.39
N GLU A 349 12.45 18.24 18.99
CA GLU A 349 12.35 19.43 19.82
C GLU A 349 13.54 20.35 19.58
N LEU A 350 13.41 21.63 19.93
CA LEU A 350 14.49 22.61 19.85
C LEU A 350 15.09 22.89 21.24
N VAL A 351 16.31 22.41 21.48
CA VAL A 351 17.02 22.59 22.75
C VAL A 351 18.32 23.34 22.50
N GLY A 352 18.47 24.53 23.11
CA GLY A 352 19.66 25.36 22.95
C GLY A 352 19.98 25.74 21.50
N GLY A 353 18.93 25.97 20.66
CA GLY A 353 19.07 26.32 19.25
C GLY A 353 19.41 25.15 18.32
N LYS A 354 19.50 23.93 18.85
CA LYS A 354 19.72 22.70 18.09
C LYS A 354 18.46 21.84 18.12
N CYS A 355 18.07 21.33 16.95
CA CYS A 355 16.97 20.39 16.84
C CYS A 355 17.45 18.98 17.25
N LYS A 356 16.82 18.40 18.28
CA LYS A 356 17.12 17.07 18.80
C LYS A 356 15.90 16.17 18.64
N THR A 357 16.15 14.86 18.70
CA THR A 357 15.08 13.85 18.81
C THR A 357 14.42 13.96 20.18
N LYS A 358 13.09 13.87 20.22
CA LYS A 358 12.28 14.02 21.44
C LYS A 358 11.67 12.70 21.88
N ASP A 359 10.60 12.25 21.20
CA ASP A 359 9.79 11.13 21.64
C ASP A 359 10.22 9.80 21.00
N MET A 360 10.15 8.73 21.77
CA MET A 360 10.21 7.35 21.37
C MET A 360 9.10 6.60 22.11
N HIS A 361 8.30 5.80 21.40
CA HIS A 361 7.25 5.00 22.02
C HIS A 361 7.71 3.56 22.25
N LEU A 362 7.50 3.05 23.46
CA LEU A 362 7.70 1.66 23.82
C LEU A 362 6.32 0.99 23.95
N HIS A 363 6.12 -0.07 23.19
CA HIS A 363 4.89 -0.84 23.18
C HIS A 363 5.13 -2.20 23.83
N SER A 364 4.35 -2.51 24.87
CA SER A 364 4.28 -3.86 25.40
C SER A 364 3.44 -4.72 24.45
N LEU A 365 3.98 -5.84 24.04
CA LEU A 365 3.29 -6.80 23.20
C LEU A 365 2.58 -7.81 24.14
N PRO A 366 1.25 -7.96 24.04
CA PRO A 366 0.46 -8.83 24.91
C PRO A 366 0.61 -10.29 24.51
N TRP A 367 1.86 -10.77 24.51
CA TRP A 367 2.11 -12.18 24.21
C TRP A 367 1.63 -13.07 25.34
N PRO A 368 0.89 -14.15 25.06
CA PRO A 368 0.51 -15.13 26.06
C PRO A 368 1.75 -15.97 26.43
N LYS A 369 2.58 -15.40 27.30
CA LYS A 369 3.91 -15.93 27.61
C LYS A 369 3.85 -17.40 28.00
N GLU A 370 2.94 -17.77 28.88
CA GLU A 370 2.79 -19.14 29.36
C GLU A 370 2.40 -20.11 28.23
N VAL A 371 1.54 -19.67 27.29
CA VAL A 371 1.16 -20.47 26.13
C VAL A 371 2.34 -20.63 25.19
N LEU A 372 3.07 -19.55 24.89
CA LEU A 372 4.25 -19.61 24.02
C LEU A 372 5.38 -20.46 24.66
N GLU A 373 5.58 -20.37 25.97
CA GLU A 373 6.54 -21.22 26.68
C GLU A 373 6.12 -22.70 26.63
N SER A 374 4.81 -23.01 26.72
CA SER A 374 4.32 -24.39 26.62
C SER A 374 4.48 -24.99 25.22
N LEU A 375 4.50 -24.14 24.17
CA LEU A 375 4.78 -24.57 22.80
C LEU A 375 6.26 -24.86 22.55
N GLY A 376 7.16 -24.41 23.44
CA GLY A 376 8.60 -24.72 23.39
C GLY A 376 9.25 -24.34 22.07
N GLU A 377 9.79 -25.33 21.36
CA GLU A 377 10.49 -25.16 20.07
C GLU A 377 9.56 -25.12 18.85
N ALA A 378 8.24 -25.12 19.06
CA ALA A 378 7.30 -25.00 17.92
C ALA A 378 7.57 -23.70 17.15
N THR A 379 7.49 -23.79 15.83
CA THR A 379 7.71 -22.65 14.93
C THR A 379 6.56 -21.66 15.01
N VAL A 380 6.88 -20.41 15.31
CA VAL A 380 5.97 -19.27 15.28
C VAL A 380 6.52 -18.18 14.36
N THR A 381 5.63 -17.45 13.73
CA THR A 381 5.98 -16.28 12.90
C THR A 381 5.33 -15.03 13.50
N MET A 382 6.14 -14.06 13.84
CA MET A 382 5.71 -12.71 14.19
C MET A 382 5.85 -11.81 12.97
N ARG A 383 4.78 -11.12 12.58
CA ARG A 383 4.83 -10.08 11.56
C ARG A 383 4.61 -8.73 12.20
N VAL A 384 5.42 -7.76 11.80
CA VAL A 384 5.31 -6.37 12.25
C VAL A 384 5.15 -5.47 11.03
N THR A 385 4.17 -4.59 11.07
CA THR A 385 3.95 -3.57 10.04
C THR A 385 3.78 -2.22 10.70
N LEU A 386 4.64 -1.26 10.33
CA LEU A 386 4.58 0.14 10.74
C LEU A 386 4.20 0.98 9.53
N SER A 387 3.11 1.73 9.62
CA SER A 387 2.59 2.59 8.55
C SER A 387 2.39 4.01 9.07
N TYR A 388 2.95 5.00 8.38
CA TYR A 388 2.83 6.42 8.72
C TYR A 388 2.92 7.27 7.45
N PHE A 389 2.35 8.49 7.46
CA PHE A 389 2.47 9.40 6.33
C PHE A 389 3.53 10.45 6.58
N ILE A 390 4.30 10.76 5.54
CA ILE A 390 5.32 11.82 5.55
C ILE A 390 4.76 13.08 4.87
N GLU A 391 5.13 14.24 5.37
CA GLU A 391 4.96 15.49 4.66
C GLU A 391 6.13 15.67 3.69
N SER A 392 5.83 15.89 2.41
CA SER A 392 6.87 16.11 1.40
C SER A 392 7.62 17.41 1.66
N SER A 393 8.94 17.41 1.39
CA SER A 393 9.77 18.61 1.57
C SER A 393 9.31 19.75 0.67
N PRO A 394 9.13 20.98 1.19
CA PRO A 394 8.82 22.12 0.35
C PRO A 394 10.00 22.44 -0.59
N GLY A 395 9.73 22.42 -1.88
CA GLY A 395 10.67 22.76 -2.94
C GLY A 395 11.63 21.63 -3.35
N ARG A 396 11.89 21.57 -4.66
CA ARG A 396 12.62 20.49 -5.36
C ARG A 396 14.08 20.27 -4.88
N ARG A 397 14.74 21.23 -4.23
CA ARG A 397 16.11 21.05 -3.72
C ARG A 397 16.27 19.91 -2.71
N GLY A 398 15.21 19.52 -2.01
CA GLY A 398 15.21 18.41 -1.06
C GLY A 398 14.96 17.04 -1.70
N TRP A 399 14.56 16.98 -2.96
CA TRP A 399 14.02 15.77 -3.57
C TRP A 399 15.06 14.81 -4.15
N THR A 400 16.34 15.13 -4.01
CA THR A 400 17.45 14.26 -4.48
C THR A 400 17.92 13.26 -3.43
N ARG A 401 17.43 13.34 -2.19
CA ARG A 401 17.77 12.42 -1.08
C ARG A 401 16.54 12.12 -0.24
N GLY A 402 16.30 10.84 0.02
CA GLY A 402 15.12 10.40 0.76
C GLY A 402 14.97 11.05 2.14
N ASN A 403 16.08 11.19 2.91
CA ASN A 403 16.09 11.86 4.21
C ASN A 403 15.79 13.36 4.16
N ARG A 404 15.91 14.00 3.00
CA ARG A 404 15.55 15.41 2.78
C ARG A 404 14.18 15.58 2.17
N TYR A 405 13.62 14.52 1.61
CA TYR A 405 12.27 14.52 1.06
C TYR A 405 11.23 14.29 2.15
N GLN A 406 11.44 13.29 3.00
CA GLN A 406 10.52 12.98 4.11
C GLN A 406 10.60 14.03 5.23
N SER A 407 9.45 14.31 5.86
CA SER A 407 9.37 15.18 7.04
C SER A 407 10.16 14.63 8.22
N CYS A 408 9.88 13.40 8.57
CA CYS A 408 10.61 12.51 9.47
C CYS A 408 10.41 11.08 8.99
N GLY A 409 11.32 10.19 9.29
CA GLY A 409 11.09 8.76 9.16
C GLY A 409 10.73 8.16 10.52
N LEU A 410 10.02 7.04 10.52
CA LEU A 410 9.86 6.20 11.71
C LEU A 410 10.52 4.85 11.47
N ARG A 411 10.97 4.23 12.56
CA ARG A 411 11.55 2.88 12.57
C ARG A 411 10.94 2.10 13.72
N PHE A 412 10.97 0.79 13.61
CA PHE A 412 10.66 -0.08 14.74
C PHE A 412 11.79 -1.05 15.03
N GLU A 413 11.95 -1.38 16.32
CA GLU A 413 12.84 -2.42 16.81
C GLU A 413 12.09 -3.29 17.83
N VAL A 414 12.39 -4.59 17.84
CA VAL A 414 11.83 -5.55 18.79
C VAL A 414 12.91 -5.95 19.77
N LYS A 415 12.56 -6.02 21.04
CA LYS A 415 13.46 -6.49 22.12
C LYS A 415 13.92 -7.93 21.83
N ARG A 416 15.20 -8.21 22.02
CA ARG A 416 15.77 -9.55 21.85
C ARG A 416 15.36 -10.47 23.01
N PRO A 417 15.31 -11.80 22.84
CA PRO A 417 14.85 -12.73 23.88
C PRO A 417 15.57 -12.59 25.22
N LEU A 418 16.88 -12.44 25.19
CA LEU A 418 17.74 -12.36 26.42
C LEU A 418 18.15 -10.93 26.79
N GLU A 419 17.65 -9.92 26.05
CA GLU A 419 18.00 -8.51 26.29
C GLU A 419 17.20 -7.96 27.48
N MET A 420 17.87 -7.25 28.39
CA MET A 420 17.17 -6.52 29.45
C MET A 420 16.49 -5.26 28.87
N LEU A 421 15.45 -4.76 29.52
CA LEU A 421 14.73 -3.56 29.05
C LEU A 421 15.65 -2.34 28.97
N SER A 422 16.55 -2.17 29.96
CA SER A 422 17.58 -1.13 29.98
C SER A 422 18.51 -1.20 28.76
N ASP A 423 18.94 -2.40 28.38
CA ASP A 423 19.86 -2.61 27.28
C ASP A 423 19.16 -2.36 25.95
N PHE A 424 17.89 -2.79 25.83
CA PHE A 424 17.03 -2.50 24.68
C PHE A 424 16.86 -0.99 24.48
N THR A 425 16.48 -0.25 25.53
CA THR A 425 16.31 1.21 25.45
C THR A 425 17.62 1.93 25.13
N ASN A 426 18.75 1.48 25.69
CA ASN A 426 20.07 2.01 25.38
C ASN A 426 20.47 1.75 23.92
N ARG A 427 20.21 0.55 23.40
CA ARG A 427 20.46 0.18 22.01
C ARG A 427 19.66 1.06 21.03
N VAL A 428 18.36 1.23 21.28
CA VAL A 428 17.51 2.09 20.47
C VAL A 428 17.95 3.56 20.56
N SER A 429 18.29 4.05 21.76
CA SER A 429 18.79 5.40 21.97
C SER A 429 20.16 5.65 21.32
N ALA A 430 21.03 4.64 21.25
CA ALA A 430 22.29 4.71 20.50
C ALA A 430 22.04 4.82 19.00
N ALA A 431 21.11 4.03 18.47
CA ALA A 431 20.69 4.11 17.05
C ALA A 431 20.15 5.48 16.65
N LEU A 432 19.48 6.17 17.59
CA LEU A 432 19.00 7.55 17.39
C LEU A 432 20.13 8.60 17.34
N ARG A 433 21.26 8.33 17.98
CA ARG A 433 22.41 9.25 18.03
C ARG A 433 23.33 9.12 16.81
N ASP A 434 23.45 7.90 16.28
CA ASP A 434 24.31 7.57 15.13
C ASP A 434 23.56 7.60 13.79
N GLU A 435 22.69 8.59 13.60
CA GLU A 435 21.84 8.72 12.41
C GLU A 435 22.61 8.80 11.08
N ASP A 436 23.88 9.23 11.11
CA ASP A 436 24.75 9.35 9.93
C ASP A 436 25.65 8.14 9.69
N ALA A 437 25.84 7.27 10.67
CA ALA A 437 26.46 5.98 10.45
C ALA A 437 25.44 5.06 9.78
N GLU A 438 25.81 4.41 8.68
CA GLU A 438 25.06 3.23 8.23
C GLU A 438 24.83 2.40 9.48
N TYR A 439 23.55 2.29 9.90
CA TYR A 439 23.19 1.53 11.08
C TYR A 439 23.57 0.06 10.83
N VAL A 440 24.80 -0.24 11.02
CA VAL A 440 25.30 -1.57 11.28
C VAL A 440 24.90 -1.81 12.74
N GLY A 441 23.72 -2.41 12.91
CA GLY A 441 23.18 -2.68 14.23
C GLY A 441 24.26 -3.29 15.09
N ALA A 442 24.60 -2.64 16.19
CA ALA A 442 25.62 -3.11 17.13
C ALA A 442 25.23 -4.53 17.59
N GLY A 443 25.93 -5.53 17.07
CA GLY A 443 25.56 -6.94 17.14
C GLY A 443 24.36 -7.22 16.22
N ALA A 444 24.62 -7.80 15.04
CA ALA A 444 23.59 -8.25 14.13
C ALA A 444 22.47 -8.92 14.94
N ASP A 445 21.23 -8.48 14.74
CA ASP A 445 20.11 -9.25 15.23
C ASP A 445 20.18 -10.59 14.48
N GLU A 446 20.73 -11.60 15.14
CA GLU A 446 20.90 -12.94 14.57
C GLU A 446 19.56 -13.61 14.26
N ARG A 447 18.45 -12.97 14.67
CA ARG A 447 17.12 -13.42 14.28
C ARG A 447 16.94 -13.27 12.78
N GLU A 448 16.48 -14.30 12.16
CA GLU A 448 16.21 -14.33 10.72
C GLU A 448 14.92 -13.58 10.38
N TRP A 449 15.04 -12.26 10.24
CA TRP A 449 14.01 -11.46 9.63
C TRP A 449 13.97 -11.70 8.12
N SER A 450 12.78 -11.87 7.56
CA SER A 450 12.58 -12.18 6.13
C SER A 450 13.21 -11.13 5.20
N LEU A 451 13.14 -9.86 5.56
CA LEU A 451 13.71 -8.76 4.79
C LEU A 451 14.96 -8.20 5.44
N GLY A 452 14.93 -8.04 6.75
CA GLY A 452 15.99 -7.43 7.52
C GLY A 452 15.96 -5.90 7.51
N SER A 453 16.74 -5.30 8.42
CA SER A 453 16.67 -3.86 8.72
C SER A 453 16.93 -2.95 7.52
N ASN A 454 17.77 -3.37 6.56
CA ASN A 454 18.13 -2.55 5.40
C ASN A 454 17.02 -2.45 4.36
N LEU A 455 16.21 -3.50 4.18
CA LEU A 455 15.12 -3.50 3.22
C LEU A 455 13.84 -2.93 3.81
N ARG A 456 13.50 -3.31 5.05
CA ARG A 456 12.26 -2.88 5.70
C ARG A 456 12.17 -1.38 6.00
N LYS A 457 13.29 -0.65 6.03
CA LYS A 457 13.34 0.79 6.39
C LYS A 457 13.07 1.77 5.25
N LYS A 458 12.71 1.29 4.05
CA LYS A 458 12.50 2.13 2.86
C LYS A 458 11.06 2.62 2.76
N GLY A 459 10.88 3.92 2.50
CA GLY A 459 9.56 4.53 2.37
C GLY A 459 8.90 4.85 3.71
N SER A 460 7.56 4.96 3.71
CA SER A 460 6.72 5.32 4.86
C SER A 460 5.80 4.17 5.32
N VAL A 461 6.04 2.97 4.82
CA VAL A 461 5.44 1.72 5.30
C VAL A 461 6.53 0.65 5.39
N HIS A 462 6.64 0.04 6.55
CA HIS A 462 7.67 -0.96 6.86
C HIS A 462 7.01 -2.23 7.34
N SER A 463 7.19 -3.33 6.62
CA SER A 463 6.67 -4.63 7.03
C SER A 463 7.77 -5.67 6.97
N ASP A 464 7.86 -6.50 7.99
CA ASP A 464 8.78 -7.62 8.03
C ASP A 464 8.21 -8.75 8.89
N SER A 465 8.71 -9.97 8.72
CA SER A 465 8.35 -11.12 9.53
C SER A 465 9.60 -11.80 10.07
N TRP A 466 9.50 -12.18 11.34
CA TRP A 466 10.47 -13.01 12.03
C TRP A 466 9.86 -14.39 12.28
N THR A 467 10.62 -15.43 11.99
CA THR A 467 10.22 -16.83 12.24
C THR A 467 11.23 -17.48 13.16
N GLY A 468 10.75 -18.15 14.20
CA GLY A 468 11.60 -18.80 15.19
C GLY A 468 10.80 -19.65 16.18
N SER A 469 11.43 -20.06 17.30
CA SER A 469 10.75 -20.86 18.31
C SER A 469 9.82 -20.02 19.19
N ALA A 470 8.73 -20.62 19.64
CA ALA A 470 7.74 -19.97 20.50
C ALA A 470 8.35 -19.51 21.83
N VAL A 471 9.26 -20.29 22.42
CA VAL A 471 9.96 -19.94 23.68
C VAL A 471 10.83 -18.68 23.51
N ASN A 472 11.47 -18.49 22.37
CA ASN A 472 12.22 -17.26 22.08
C ASN A 472 11.30 -16.05 21.96
N LEU A 473 10.15 -16.21 21.31
CA LEU A 473 9.17 -15.14 21.17
C LEU A 473 8.55 -14.72 22.49
N ALA A 474 8.30 -15.66 23.41
CA ALA A 474 7.74 -15.41 24.74
C ALA A 474 8.52 -14.32 25.51
N ASN A 475 9.81 -14.19 25.24
CA ASN A 475 10.69 -13.20 25.88
C ASN A 475 10.90 -11.91 25.07
N CYS A 476 10.28 -11.76 23.88
CA CYS A 476 10.35 -10.59 23.01
C CYS A 476 9.17 -9.62 23.21
N GLY A 477 8.66 -9.48 24.41
CA GLY A 477 7.42 -8.77 24.72
C GLY A 477 7.45 -7.24 24.62
N MET A 478 8.45 -6.62 23.98
CA MET A 478 8.56 -5.16 23.84
C MET A 478 8.97 -4.77 22.41
N LEU A 479 8.36 -3.68 21.91
CA LEU A 479 8.68 -3.07 20.63
C LEU A 479 8.82 -1.55 20.81
N ALA A 480 9.83 -0.97 20.19
CA ALA A 480 10.04 0.47 20.13
C ALA A 480 9.65 1.02 18.76
N VAL A 481 8.95 2.17 18.74
CA VAL A 481 8.78 3.01 17.55
C VAL A 481 9.50 4.32 17.81
N PHE A 482 10.41 4.70 16.92
CA PHE A 482 11.27 5.86 17.11
C PHE A 482 11.52 6.61 15.79
N PRO A 483 11.73 7.96 15.86
CA PRO A 483 11.93 8.78 14.68
C PRO A 483 13.37 8.73 14.17
N VAL A 484 13.54 8.99 12.87
CA VAL A 484 14.83 9.25 12.22
C VAL A 484 14.75 10.58 11.46
N THR A 485 15.93 11.10 11.08
CA THR A 485 16.07 12.42 10.46
C THR A 485 15.21 12.60 9.21
N GLY A 486 14.64 13.80 9.11
CA GLY A 486 13.95 14.32 7.95
C GLY A 486 14.07 15.84 7.90
N TRP A 487 13.39 16.48 6.91
CA TRP A 487 13.51 17.93 6.74
C TRP A 487 12.94 18.73 7.93
N TRP A 488 12.06 18.19 8.74
CA TRP A 488 11.59 18.82 9.97
C TRP A 488 12.72 19.09 10.96
N LYS A 489 13.73 18.23 11.02
CA LYS A 489 14.95 18.39 11.82
C LYS A 489 15.97 19.27 11.12
N GLU A 490 16.26 19.03 9.84
CA GLU A 490 17.29 19.75 9.09
C GLU A 490 16.91 21.23 8.83
N ARG A 491 15.62 21.50 8.58
CA ARG A 491 15.11 22.85 8.29
C ARG A 491 14.32 23.41 9.47
N HIS A 492 14.94 23.45 10.65
CA HIS A 492 14.31 23.86 11.90
C HIS A 492 13.67 25.26 11.85
N HIS A 493 14.14 26.15 10.97
CA HIS A 493 13.55 27.48 10.72
C HIS A 493 12.11 27.40 10.18
N LEU A 494 11.71 26.29 9.55
CA LEU A 494 10.33 26.04 9.10
C LEU A 494 9.43 25.53 10.23
N LYS A 495 9.97 25.37 11.44
CA LYS A 495 9.24 24.94 12.66
C LYS A 495 8.57 23.56 12.57
N GLY A 496 8.95 22.70 11.60
CA GLY A 496 8.43 21.35 11.49
C GLY A 496 8.70 20.47 12.73
N TRP A 497 9.71 20.82 13.54
CA TRP A 497 10.02 20.15 14.80
C TRP A 497 8.90 20.27 15.87
N MET A 498 7.96 21.21 15.71
CA MET A 498 6.78 21.35 16.58
C MET A 498 5.65 20.39 16.23
N LYS A 499 5.72 19.75 15.05
CA LYS A 499 4.66 18.89 14.54
C LYS A 499 4.78 17.48 15.10
N SER A 500 3.65 16.78 15.11
CA SER A 500 3.56 15.36 15.44
C SER A 500 3.33 14.53 14.20
N VAL A 501 3.71 13.28 14.23
CA VAL A 501 3.43 12.27 13.20
C VAL A 501 2.55 11.16 13.78
N ARG A 502 1.47 10.82 13.07
CA ARG A 502 0.66 9.64 13.38
C ARG A 502 1.29 8.41 12.75
N TYR A 503 1.08 7.28 13.40
CA TYR A 503 1.47 5.97 12.87
C TYR A 503 0.49 4.90 13.30
N SER A 504 0.42 3.85 12.51
CA SER A 504 -0.20 2.60 12.86
C SER A 504 0.86 1.50 12.94
N LEU A 505 0.82 0.76 14.03
CA LEU A 505 1.66 -0.40 14.26
C LEU A 505 0.77 -1.64 14.36
N ILE A 506 0.98 -2.60 13.47
CA ILE A 506 0.23 -3.85 13.41
C ILE A 506 1.20 -4.98 13.68
N VAL A 507 0.90 -5.80 14.68
CA VAL A 507 1.74 -6.95 15.06
C VAL A 507 0.87 -8.18 15.17
N SER A 508 1.19 -9.24 14.42
CA SER A 508 0.47 -10.51 14.45
C SER A 508 1.38 -11.69 14.74
N LEU A 509 0.78 -12.74 15.32
CA LEU A 509 1.39 -14.05 15.53
C LEU A 509 0.67 -15.09 14.69
N GLU A 510 1.46 -15.90 13.98
CA GLU A 510 0.99 -17.08 13.27
C GLU A 510 1.75 -18.31 13.82
N THR A 511 1.05 -19.43 14.03
CA THR A 511 1.64 -20.70 14.40
C THR A 511 1.16 -21.82 13.48
N SER A 512 2.02 -22.80 13.26
CA SER A 512 1.67 -24.02 12.50
C SER A 512 0.93 -25.05 13.37
N VAL A 513 0.85 -24.84 14.68
CA VAL A 513 0.17 -25.73 15.63
C VAL A 513 -1.25 -25.21 15.86
N GLU A 514 -2.24 -26.11 15.85
CA GLU A 514 -3.63 -25.76 16.26
C GLU A 514 -3.66 -25.43 17.76
N THR A 515 -3.33 -24.20 18.07
CA THR A 515 -3.35 -23.68 19.45
C THR A 515 -4.06 -22.34 19.43
N ASP A 516 -4.97 -22.16 20.39
CA ASP A 516 -5.67 -20.87 20.57
C ASP A 516 -4.71 -19.85 21.19
N LEU A 517 -4.11 -19.01 20.33
CA LEU A 517 -3.34 -17.83 20.75
C LEU A 517 -4.26 -16.61 20.91
N TYR A 518 -5.45 -16.62 20.34
CA TYR A 518 -6.32 -15.45 20.30
C TYR A 518 -6.97 -15.15 21.65
N THR A 519 -7.57 -16.16 22.31
CA THR A 519 -8.30 -15.96 23.56
C THR A 519 -7.41 -15.38 24.68
N PRO A 520 -6.17 -15.87 24.90
CA PRO A 520 -5.26 -15.26 25.87
C PRO A 520 -4.89 -13.81 25.51
N ILE A 521 -4.61 -13.51 24.24
CA ILE A 521 -4.25 -12.16 23.79
C ILE A 521 -5.43 -11.20 23.93
N ALA A 522 -6.63 -11.60 23.52
CA ALA A 522 -7.85 -10.81 23.66
C ALA A 522 -8.13 -10.44 25.12
N ASN A 523 -7.89 -11.35 26.04
CA ASN A 523 -8.03 -11.11 27.48
C ASN A 523 -6.99 -10.13 28.04
N MET A 524 -5.77 -10.08 27.45
CA MET A 524 -4.73 -9.14 27.86
C MET A 524 -4.94 -7.73 27.30
N ILE A 525 -5.48 -7.59 26.10
CA ILE A 525 -5.77 -6.28 25.47
C ILE A 525 -6.85 -5.50 26.25
N GLY A 526 -7.72 -6.18 27.00
CA GLY A 526 -8.70 -5.56 27.88
C GLY A 526 -8.10 -4.77 29.07
N VAL A 527 -6.79 -4.79 29.26
CA VAL A 527 -6.08 -4.01 30.29
C VAL A 527 -5.46 -2.78 29.62
N PRO A 528 -5.81 -1.53 30.01
CA PRO A 528 -5.19 -0.33 29.41
C PRO A 528 -3.69 -0.32 29.68
N VAL A 529 -2.90 -0.34 28.59
CA VAL A 529 -1.45 -0.23 28.66
C VAL A 529 -1.11 1.25 28.89
N GLN A 530 -0.52 1.58 30.03
CA GLN A 530 0.03 2.90 30.28
C GLN A 530 1.19 3.16 29.32
N VAL A 531 1.05 4.18 28.48
CA VAL A 531 2.16 4.73 27.70
C VAL A 531 3.06 5.50 28.65
N VAL A 532 4.26 5.01 28.89
CA VAL A 532 5.27 5.75 29.66
C VAL A 532 5.95 6.70 28.66
N THR A 533 5.65 7.99 28.78
CA THR A 533 6.35 9.09 28.09
C THR A 533 7.69 9.38 28.74
#